data_101a3c6d45eb293a763672e9979df119
#
_entry.id   101a3c6d45eb293a763672e9979df119
#
_cell.length_a   1.000
_cell.length_b   1.000
_cell.length_c   1.000
_cell.angle_alpha   90.00
_cell.angle_beta   90.00
_cell.angle_gamma   90.00
#
_symmetry.space_group_name_H-M   'P 1'
#
loop_
_entity.id
_entity.type
_entity.pdbx_description
1 polymer ?
#
loop_
_entity_poly.entity_id
_entity_poly.type
_entity_poly.pdbx_seq_one_letter_code
_entity_poly.pdbx_strand_id
1 'polypeptide(L)'
;TGPHDVAFNSAGEMVAVIGLGANPLSRTASVELENLGQLISATTSGAWSNWVDIAQYEADENPAGGPLDSNPFSVAAVDDGYIVSDAGMNALLHVSASGTISVVATFPTRTAEFPPGSGSMVPMDPVPTGVKVGPDGAYYVGELTGFPFPAGGANVWRIVPGQPPELYASGFTNVIDVAFDEDGNLYVLEIATNSLLSGDPTGALIRVTSSGRHQV
;
A
#
# COMPACT_ATOMS: atom_id res chain seq x y z
N THR A 1 -12.87 6.60 0.32
CA THR A 1 -12.02 7.62 0.91
C THR A 1 -11.59 8.70 -0.07
N GLY A 2 -11.01 8.44 -1.25
CA GLY A 2 -10.64 9.46 -2.22
C GLY A 2 -9.28 9.22 -2.87
N PRO A 3 -8.70 10.23 -3.59
CA PRO A 3 -7.38 10.13 -4.20
C PRO A 3 -6.29 9.94 -3.14
N HIS A 4 -5.42 8.95 -3.33
CA HIS A 4 -4.34 8.65 -2.40
C HIS A 4 -2.95 8.94 -2.99
N ASP A 5 -2.71 8.51 -4.23
CA ASP A 5 -1.39 8.65 -4.85
C ASP A 5 -1.50 8.83 -6.36
N VAL A 6 -0.44 9.35 -6.97
CA VAL A 6 -0.34 9.65 -8.40
C VAL A 6 1.02 9.23 -8.94
N ALA A 7 1.03 8.66 -10.14
CA ALA A 7 2.24 8.34 -10.87
C ALA A 7 2.20 8.87 -12.31
N PHE A 8 3.38 9.15 -12.86
CA PHE A 8 3.58 9.48 -14.27
C PHE A 8 4.43 8.41 -14.92
N ASN A 9 4.02 7.94 -16.08
CA ASN A 9 4.86 7.07 -16.89
C ASN A 9 5.89 7.87 -17.71
N SER A 10 6.77 7.17 -18.43
CA SER A 10 7.82 7.80 -19.24
C SER A 10 7.30 8.67 -20.39
N ALA A 11 6.04 8.48 -20.81
CA ALA A 11 5.37 9.33 -21.80
C ALA A 11 4.74 10.60 -21.17
N GLY A 12 4.78 10.74 -19.84
CA GLY A 12 4.15 11.84 -19.11
C GLY A 12 2.65 11.67 -18.92
N GLU A 13 2.11 10.49 -19.14
CA GLU A 13 0.72 10.17 -18.84
C GLU A 13 0.56 9.95 -17.34
N MET A 14 -0.49 10.55 -16.77
CA MET A 14 -0.77 10.52 -15.35
C MET A 14 -1.83 9.49 -15.00
N VAL A 15 -1.60 8.71 -13.98
CA VAL A 15 -2.60 7.88 -13.33
C VAL A 15 -2.70 8.24 -11.84
N ALA A 16 -3.86 7.99 -11.25
CA ALA A 16 -4.03 8.12 -9.81
C ALA A 16 -4.87 6.97 -9.26
N VAL A 17 -4.54 6.51 -8.06
CA VAL A 17 -5.34 5.55 -7.32
C VAL A 17 -6.36 6.26 -6.45
N ILE A 18 -7.58 5.76 -6.47
CA ILE A 18 -8.71 6.29 -5.70
C ILE A 18 -9.11 5.22 -4.69
N GLY A 19 -8.85 5.47 -3.40
CA GLY A 19 -9.15 4.52 -2.34
C GLY A 19 -10.65 4.37 -2.08
N LEU A 20 -11.05 3.18 -1.65
CA LEU A 20 -12.39 2.85 -1.19
C LEU A 20 -12.41 2.67 0.35
N GLY A 21 -11.58 1.77 0.88
CA GLY A 21 -11.51 1.45 2.32
C GLY A 21 -12.78 0.79 2.83
N ALA A 22 -13.35 -0.12 2.05
CA ALA A 22 -14.57 -0.85 2.35
C ALA A 22 -14.75 -2.05 1.41
N ASN A 23 -15.76 -2.88 1.73
CA ASN A 23 -16.20 -3.94 0.83
C ASN A 23 -16.58 -3.36 -0.55
N PRO A 24 -16.01 -3.85 -1.66
CA PRO A 24 -16.28 -3.38 -3.02
C PRO A 24 -17.78 -3.31 -3.38
N LEU A 25 -18.56 -4.25 -2.88
CA LEU A 25 -20.01 -4.31 -3.14
C LEU A 25 -20.78 -3.14 -2.52
N SER A 26 -20.19 -2.43 -1.55
CA SER A 26 -20.81 -1.25 -0.93
C SER A 26 -20.91 -0.05 -1.88
N ARG A 27 -20.14 -0.04 -2.99
CA ARG A 27 -20.14 1.05 -3.99
C ARG A 27 -21.51 1.26 -4.66
N THR A 28 -22.33 0.21 -4.73
CA THR A 28 -23.67 0.29 -5.31
C THR A 28 -24.68 1.07 -4.44
N ALA A 29 -24.29 1.47 -3.24
CA ALA A 29 -25.16 2.15 -2.30
C ALA A 29 -25.44 3.62 -2.69
N SER A 30 -24.52 4.28 -3.41
CA SER A 30 -24.72 5.65 -3.92
C SER A 30 -23.78 5.96 -5.11
N VAL A 31 -24.18 6.94 -5.92
CA VAL A 31 -23.41 7.39 -7.10
C VAL A 31 -22.05 7.98 -6.70
N GLU A 32 -21.95 8.59 -5.51
CA GLU A 32 -20.71 9.15 -5.00
C GLU A 32 -19.63 8.08 -4.74
N LEU A 33 -20.04 6.84 -4.53
CA LEU A 33 -19.12 5.73 -4.25
C LEU A 33 -18.65 4.99 -5.51
N GLU A 34 -19.29 5.17 -6.66
CA GLU A 34 -19.00 4.42 -7.88
C GLU A 34 -17.56 4.60 -8.38
N ASN A 35 -16.96 5.77 -8.14
CA ASN A 35 -15.60 6.10 -8.56
C ASN A 35 -14.53 5.76 -7.52
N LEU A 36 -14.89 5.17 -6.38
CA LEU A 36 -13.92 4.70 -5.39
C LEU A 36 -13.39 3.30 -5.76
N GLY A 37 -12.17 2.99 -5.31
CA GLY A 37 -11.52 1.72 -5.63
C GLY A 37 -11.02 1.61 -7.07
N GLN A 38 -10.71 2.73 -7.72
CA GLN A 38 -10.33 2.82 -9.13
C GLN A 38 -8.86 3.20 -9.31
N LEU A 39 -8.26 2.76 -10.40
CA LEU A 39 -7.13 3.41 -11.04
C LEU A 39 -7.69 4.29 -12.17
N ILE A 40 -7.49 5.59 -12.08
CA ILE A 40 -7.95 6.55 -13.08
C ILE A 40 -6.79 7.01 -13.95
N SER A 41 -7.07 7.34 -15.21
CA SER A 41 -6.16 8.11 -16.06
C SER A 41 -6.55 9.59 -16.03
N ALA A 42 -5.56 10.47 -16.07
CA ALA A 42 -5.81 11.91 -16.05
C ALA A 42 -4.84 12.65 -16.97
N THR A 43 -5.26 13.83 -17.42
CA THR A 43 -4.47 14.71 -18.27
C THR A 43 -4.03 15.96 -17.51
N THR A 44 -2.99 16.63 -17.97
CA THR A 44 -2.53 17.91 -17.42
C THR A 44 -3.56 19.04 -17.54
N SER A 45 -4.57 18.89 -18.39
CA SER A 45 -5.71 19.82 -18.49
C SER A 45 -6.80 19.58 -17.43
N GLY A 46 -6.66 18.55 -16.58
CA GLY A 46 -7.61 18.18 -15.54
C GLY A 46 -8.76 17.25 -16.01
N ALA A 47 -8.77 16.82 -17.26
CA ALA A 47 -9.68 15.78 -17.69
C ALA A 47 -9.23 14.42 -17.15
N TRP A 48 -10.17 13.61 -16.66
CA TRP A 48 -9.89 12.28 -16.13
C TRP A 48 -10.98 11.27 -16.54
N SER A 49 -10.64 9.98 -16.45
CA SER A 49 -11.59 8.88 -16.66
C SER A 49 -11.20 7.67 -15.83
N ASN A 50 -12.19 6.87 -15.42
CA ASN A 50 -11.92 5.55 -14.86
C ASN A 50 -11.20 4.71 -15.92
N TRP A 51 -10.17 4.00 -15.51
CA TRP A 51 -9.40 3.15 -16.40
C TRP A 51 -9.45 1.69 -15.98
N VAL A 52 -9.15 1.39 -14.70
CA VAL A 52 -9.15 0.02 -14.18
C VAL A 52 -9.88 -0.03 -12.84
N ASP A 53 -10.84 -0.93 -12.72
CA ASP A 53 -11.62 -1.13 -11.50
C ASP A 53 -10.92 -2.14 -10.59
N ILE A 54 -10.07 -1.63 -9.67
CA ILE A 54 -9.31 -2.44 -8.71
C ILE A 54 -10.25 -3.09 -7.69
N ALA A 55 -11.27 -2.35 -7.22
CA ALA A 55 -12.20 -2.89 -6.25
C ALA A 55 -13.10 -3.99 -6.85
N GLN A 56 -13.46 -3.91 -8.14
CA GLN A 56 -14.17 -5.01 -8.80
C GLN A 56 -13.28 -6.26 -8.90
N TYR A 57 -11.98 -6.09 -9.18
CA TYR A 57 -11.04 -7.19 -9.18
C TYR A 57 -10.99 -7.91 -7.82
N GLU A 58 -11.00 -7.17 -6.71
CA GLU A 58 -11.10 -7.76 -5.36
C GLU A 58 -12.41 -8.53 -5.18
N ALA A 59 -13.54 -7.97 -5.64
CA ALA A 59 -14.83 -8.66 -5.54
C ALA A 59 -14.88 -10.00 -6.31
N ASP A 60 -14.18 -10.08 -7.44
CA ASP A 60 -14.19 -11.24 -8.33
C ASP A 60 -13.15 -12.29 -7.94
N GLU A 61 -11.95 -11.88 -7.52
CA GLU A 61 -10.78 -12.76 -7.36
C GLU A 61 -10.37 -12.97 -5.90
N ASN A 62 -10.53 -11.97 -5.02
CA ASN A 62 -10.14 -11.99 -3.59
C ASN A 62 -8.76 -12.67 -3.37
N PRO A 63 -7.67 -12.13 -3.93
CA PRO A 63 -6.40 -12.86 -4.04
C PRO A 63 -5.72 -13.19 -2.72
N ALA A 64 -5.93 -12.37 -1.68
CA ALA A 64 -5.40 -12.65 -0.34
C ALA A 64 -6.35 -13.50 0.51
N GLY A 65 -7.61 -13.67 0.07
CA GLY A 65 -8.67 -14.32 0.83
C GLY A 65 -9.21 -13.48 1.98
N GLY A 66 -10.17 -14.01 2.71
CA GLY A 66 -10.78 -13.32 3.84
C GLY A 66 -11.97 -12.43 3.46
N PRO A 67 -12.35 -11.48 4.32
CA PRO A 67 -13.40 -10.52 4.02
C PRO A 67 -13.01 -9.62 2.84
N LEU A 68 -13.95 -9.38 1.93
CA LEU A 68 -13.74 -8.45 0.83
C LEU A 68 -13.49 -7.03 1.34
N ASP A 69 -12.34 -6.47 1.02
CA ASP A 69 -11.97 -5.07 1.29
C ASP A 69 -11.00 -4.59 0.20
N SER A 70 -11.21 -3.38 -0.31
CA SER A 70 -10.30 -2.78 -1.29
C SER A 70 -10.05 -1.32 -0.94
N ASN A 71 -8.79 -0.96 -0.98
CA ASN A 71 -8.34 0.40 -0.74
C ASN A 71 -7.04 0.68 -1.53
N PRO A 72 -7.11 0.85 -2.86
CA PRO A 72 -5.94 1.23 -3.64
C PRO A 72 -5.25 2.44 -3.02
N PHE A 73 -3.99 2.26 -2.58
CA PHE A 73 -3.33 3.23 -1.72
C PHE A 73 -2.17 3.94 -2.41
N SER A 74 -1.28 3.20 -3.06
CA SER A 74 -0.13 3.80 -3.74
C SER A 74 0.08 3.19 -5.13
N VAL A 75 0.69 3.96 -6.03
CA VAL A 75 0.97 3.56 -7.40
C VAL A 75 2.38 3.95 -7.83
N ALA A 76 3.06 3.05 -8.52
CA ALA A 76 4.36 3.30 -9.15
C ALA A 76 4.29 2.92 -10.63
N ALA A 77 4.81 3.79 -11.51
CA ALA A 77 4.94 3.47 -12.93
C ALA A 77 6.13 2.53 -13.15
N VAL A 78 5.94 1.55 -14.05
CA VAL A 78 6.95 0.61 -14.52
C VAL A 78 6.92 0.55 -16.04
N ASP A 79 7.89 -0.13 -16.66
CA ASP A 79 8.05 -0.10 -18.13
C ASP A 79 6.83 -0.65 -18.89
N ASP A 80 6.13 -1.63 -18.31
CA ASP A 80 5.00 -2.33 -18.93
C ASP A 80 3.62 -2.01 -18.29
N GLY A 81 3.57 -0.96 -17.44
CA GLY A 81 2.34 -0.56 -16.77
C GLY A 81 2.54 0.12 -15.42
N TYR A 82 1.83 -0.36 -14.42
CA TYR A 82 1.83 0.23 -13.07
C TYR A 82 1.78 -0.85 -12.00
N ILE A 83 2.45 -0.59 -10.89
CA ILE A 83 2.34 -1.37 -9.66
C ILE A 83 1.44 -0.63 -8.69
N VAL A 84 0.43 -1.31 -8.17
CA VAL A 84 -0.55 -0.74 -7.23
C VAL A 84 -0.51 -1.55 -5.94
N SER A 85 -0.31 -0.90 -4.80
CA SER A 85 -0.59 -1.49 -3.49
C SER A 85 -2.04 -1.25 -3.11
N ASP A 86 -2.75 -2.32 -2.73
CA ASP A 86 -4.11 -2.21 -2.20
C ASP A 86 -4.11 -2.60 -0.72
N ALA A 87 -4.36 -1.61 0.13
CA ALA A 87 -4.28 -1.72 1.57
C ALA A 87 -5.41 -2.56 2.19
N GLY A 88 -6.58 -2.59 1.56
CA GLY A 88 -7.71 -3.42 1.98
C GLY A 88 -7.55 -4.86 1.52
N MET A 89 -7.22 -5.06 0.24
CA MET A 89 -6.98 -6.38 -0.37
C MET A 89 -5.77 -7.11 0.21
N ASN A 90 -4.85 -6.41 0.89
CA ASN A 90 -3.59 -6.94 1.36
C ASN A 90 -2.71 -7.50 0.23
N ALA A 91 -2.70 -6.83 -0.92
CA ALA A 91 -2.01 -7.29 -2.12
C ALA A 91 -1.23 -6.18 -2.84
N LEU A 92 -0.23 -6.61 -3.60
CA LEU A 92 0.47 -5.82 -4.60
C LEU A 92 0.06 -6.32 -5.98
N LEU A 93 -0.43 -5.42 -6.81
CA LEU A 93 -0.96 -5.71 -8.14
C LEU A 93 -0.06 -5.10 -9.22
N HIS A 94 0.02 -5.77 -10.36
CA HIS A 94 0.50 -5.19 -11.62
C HIS A 94 -0.70 -4.93 -12.52
N VAL A 95 -0.80 -3.71 -13.00
CA VAL A 95 -1.78 -3.28 -14.00
C VAL A 95 -1.02 -3.01 -15.29
N SER A 96 -1.20 -3.86 -16.30
CA SER A 96 -0.53 -3.69 -17.59
C SER A 96 -0.99 -2.44 -18.32
N ALA A 97 -0.26 -1.99 -19.33
CA ALA A 97 -0.64 -0.87 -20.18
C ALA A 97 -2.01 -1.07 -20.88
N SER A 98 -2.50 -2.31 -21.01
CA SER A 98 -3.83 -2.61 -21.53
C SER A 98 -4.93 -2.61 -20.45
N GLY A 99 -4.59 -2.39 -19.17
CA GLY A 99 -5.53 -2.43 -18.06
C GLY A 99 -5.77 -3.83 -17.47
N THR A 100 -4.99 -4.83 -17.87
CA THR A 100 -5.11 -6.18 -17.28
C THR A 100 -4.43 -6.21 -15.92
N ILE A 101 -5.16 -6.69 -14.89
CA ILE A 101 -4.64 -6.85 -13.53
C ILE A 101 -4.04 -8.25 -13.36
N SER A 102 -2.92 -8.33 -12.67
CA SER A 102 -2.35 -9.57 -12.15
C SER A 102 -1.77 -9.35 -10.75
N VAL A 103 -1.79 -10.40 -9.92
CA VAL A 103 -1.23 -10.36 -8.56
C VAL A 103 0.29 -10.52 -8.64
N VAL A 104 1.02 -9.56 -8.07
CA VAL A 104 2.48 -9.64 -7.89
C VAL A 104 2.81 -10.34 -6.59
N ALA A 105 2.10 -9.99 -5.50
CA ALA A 105 2.28 -10.58 -4.19
C ALA A 105 1.03 -10.38 -3.33
N THR A 106 0.83 -11.28 -2.36
CA THR A 106 -0.08 -11.07 -1.23
C THR A 106 0.73 -11.04 0.06
N PHE A 107 0.25 -10.26 1.05
CA PHE A 107 0.93 -10.13 2.34
C PHE A 107 0.19 -10.90 3.41
N PRO A 108 0.89 -11.69 4.26
CA PRO A 108 0.24 -12.55 5.22
C PRO A 108 -0.33 -11.79 6.42
N THR A 109 -1.53 -12.15 6.84
CA THR A 109 -2.04 -11.79 8.18
C THR A 109 -1.12 -12.38 9.24
N ARG A 110 -0.78 -11.58 10.22
CA ARG A 110 0.03 -11.96 11.39
C ARG A 110 -0.81 -11.89 12.66
N THR A 111 -0.19 -12.04 13.81
CA THR A 111 -0.85 -11.81 15.10
C THR A 111 -0.10 -10.75 15.90
N ALA A 112 -0.84 -9.99 16.70
CA ALA A 112 -0.30 -9.04 17.64
C ALA A 112 -0.97 -9.19 19.02
N GLU A 113 -0.26 -8.84 20.07
CA GLU A 113 -0.80 -8.88 21.41
C GLU A 113 -1.77 -7.73 21.64
N PHE A 114 -2.97 -8.03 22.18
CA PHE A 114 -3.93 -7.01 22.55
C PHE A 114 -4.90 -7.47 23.66
N PRO A 115 -5.13 -6.66 24.73
CA PRO A 115 -4.37 -5.43 25.05
C PRO A 115 -2.87 -5.73 25.34
N PRO A 116 -1.97 -4.74 25.21
CA PRO A 116 -0.56 -4.94 25.49
C PRO A 116 -0.33 -5.49 26.92
N GLY A 117 0.52 -6.51 27.05
CA GLY A 117 0.83 -7.18 28.32
C GLY A 117 -0.23 -8.20 28.78
N SER A 118 -1.26 -8.47 27.99
CA SER A 118 -2.33 -9.43 28.35
C SER A 118 -1.98 -10.89 28.03
N GLY A 119 -1.03 -11.12 27.13
CA GLY A 119 -0.74 -12.44 26.56
C GLY A 119 -1.75 -12.90 25.52
N SER A 120 -2.82 -12.12 25.25
CA SER A 120 -3.84 -12.46 24.25
C SER A 120 -3.41 -12.00 22.86
N MET A 121 -3.43 -12.92 21.89
CA MET A 121 -3.07 -12.64 20.51
C MET A 121 -4.32 -12.46 19.64
N VAL A 122 -4.35 -11.41 18.83
CA VAL A 122 -5.41 -11.13 17.86
C VAL A 122 -4.85 -11.10 16.45
N PRO A 123 -5.65 -11.45 15.42
CA PRO A 123 -5.25 -11.28 14.02
C PRO A 123 -4.92 -9.82 13.71
N MET A 124 -3.93 -9.60 12.86
CA MET A 124 -3.47 -8.29 12.40
C MET A 124 -3.16 -8.35 10.91
N ASP A 125 -3.90 -7.61 10.12
CA ASP A 125 -3.65 -7.50 8.69
C ASP A 125 -2.40 -6.66 8.41
N PRO A 126 -1.69 -6.92 7.30
CA PRO A 126 -0.48 -6.19 6.95
C PRO A 126 -0.77 -4.75 6.52
N VAL A 127 -1.86 -4.50 5.78
CA VAL A 127 -2.26 -3.18 5.27
C VAL A 127 -1.12 -2.53 4.48
N PRO A 128 -0.77 -3.05 3.28
CA PRO A 128 0.30 -2.48 2.44
C PRO A 128 -0.07 -1.07 1.98
N THR A 129 0.87 -0.14 2.10
CA THR A 129 0.68 1.28 1.81
C THR A 129 1.59 1.76 0.68
N GLY A 130 2.57 2.61 0.96
CA GLY A 130 3.46 3.16 -0.07
C GLY A 130 4.24 2.08 -0.83
N VAL A 131 4.29 2.18 -2.16
CA VAL A 131 5.11 1.32 -3.02
C VAL A 131 6.08 2.16 -3.85
N LYS A 132 7.35 1.75 -3.93
CA LYS A 132 8.37 2.36 -4.80
C LYS A 132 9.21 1.28 -5.48
N VAL A 133 9.68 1.61 -6.68
CA VAL A 133 10.72 0.81 -7.34
C VAL A 133 12.06 1.18 -6.72
N GLY A 134 12.76 0.19 -6.20
CA GLY A 134 14.06 0.39 -5.59
C GLY A 134 15.21 0.46 -6.60
N PRO A 135 16.42 0.81 -6.14
CA PRO A 135 17.59 0.95 -7.00
C PRO A 135 18.04 -0.37 -7.66
N ASP A 136 17.60 -1.49 -7.14
CA ASP A 136 17.84 -2.85 -7.68
C ASP A 136 16.71 -3.35 -8.59
N GLY A 137 15.69 -2.52 -8.87
CA GLY A 137 14.55 -2.85 -9.71
C GLY A 137 13.46 -3.68 -9.00
N ALA A 138 13.64 -4.05 -7.73
CA ALA A 138 12.60 -4.68 -6.93
C ALA A 138 11.58 -3.64 -6.43
N TYR A 139 10.39 -4.11 -6.03
CA TYR A 139 9.38 -3.26 -5.42
C TYR A 139 9.53 -3.26 -3.91
N TYR A 140 9.41 -2.09 -3.30
CA TYR A 140 9.46 -1.92 -1.85
C TYR A 140 8.14 -1.39 -1.35
N VAL A 141 7.54 -2.09 -0.37
CA VAL A 141 6.19 -1.83 0.13
C VAL A 141 6.23 -1.67 1.64
N GLY A 142 5.72 -0.54 2.13
CA GLY A 142 5.52 -0.30 3.55
C GLY A 142 4.21 -0.91 4.06
N GLU A 143 4.16 -1.26 5.34
CA GLU A 143 2.96 -1.70 6.04
C GLU A 143 2.48 -0.64 7.04
N LEU A 144 1.19 -0.29 6.97
CA LEU A 144 0.56 0.46 8.07
C LEU A 144 0.32 -0.45 9.28
N THR A 145 0.00 -1.71 9.04
CA THR A 145 -0.64 -2.69 9.90
C THR A 145 -2.10 -2.37 10.21
N GLY A 146 -2.92 -3.41 10.38
CA GLY A 146 -4.27 -3.31 10.89
C GLY A 146 -4.31 -3.25 12.43
N PHE A 147 -5.55 -3.26 12.99
CA PHE A 147 -5.73 -3.39 14.43
C PHE A 147 -4.90 -4.57 14.98
N PRO A 148 -4.23 -4.42 16.10
CA PRO A 148 -4.24 -3.32 17.06
C PRO A 148 -3.18 -2.24 16.84
N PHE A 149 -2.61 -2.11 15.64
CA PHE A 149 -1.60 -1.11 15.27
C PHE A 149 -0.38 -1.11 16.20
N PRO A 150 0.28 -2.25 16.45
CA PRO A 150 1.32 -2.34 17.47
C PRO A 150 2.53 -1.48 17.12
N ALA A 151 3.03 -0.73 18.10
CA ALA A 151 4.28 0.00 17.94
C ALA A 151 5.42 -0.98 17.61
N GLY A 152 6.20 -0.67 16.57
CA GLY A 152 7.26 -1.54 16.06
C GLY A 152 6.79 -2.77 15.29
N GLY A 153 5.48 -2.89 15.01
CA GLY A 153 4.90 -4.04 14.31
C GLY A 153 4.89 -3.96 12.79
N ALA A 154 5.19 -2.81 12.23
CA ALA A 154 5.19 -2.58 10.79
C ALA A 154 6.54 -2.94 10.13
N ASN A 155 6.46 -3.36 8.88
CA ASN A 155 7.60 -3.80 8.06
C ASN A 155 7.71 -3.00 6.77
N VAL A 156 8.86 -3.10 6.13
CA VAL A 156 9.05 -2.83 4.71
C VAL A 156 9.42 -4.14 4.03
N TRP A 157 8.66 -4.49 3.01
CA TRP A 157 8.85 -5.69 2.19
C TRP A 157 9.59 -5.36 0.90
N ARG A 158 10.45 -6.27 0.45
CA ARG A 158 11.07 -6.27 -0.87
C ARG A 158 10.44 -7.37 -1.71
N ILE A 159 9.97 -7.02 -2.90
CA ILE A 159 9.27 -7.94 -3.79
C ILE A 159 9.97 -7.98 -5.14
N VAL A 160 10.44 -9.16 -5.52
CA VAL A 160 10.91 -9.46 -6.88
C VAL A 160 9.79 -10.22 -7.58
N PRO A 161 9.31 -9.80 -8.76
CA PRO A 161 8.25 -10.50 -9.47
C PRO A 161 8.51 -12.01 -9.59
N GLY A 162 7.52 -12.82 -9.25
CA GLY A 162 7.62 -14.28 -9.29
C GLY A 162 8.35 -14.91 -8.09
N GLN A 163 8.75 -14.13 -7.09
CA GLN A 163 9.32 -14.61 -5.83
C GLN A 163 8.40 -14.24 -4.66
N PRO A 164 8.40 -15.01 -3.56
CA PRO A 164 7.72 -14.60 -2.34
C PRO A 164 8.22 -13.26 -1.80
N PRO A 165 7.37 -12.46 -1.13
CA PRO A 165 7.80 -11.25 -0.44
C PRO A 165 8.92 -11.52 0.57
N GLU A 166 9.97 -10.71 0.54
CA GLU A 166 11.11 -10.78 1.44
C GLU A 166 11.02 -9.64 2.47
N LEU A 167 11.22 -9.94 3.76
CA LEU A 167 11.32 -8.93 4.79
C LEU A 167 12.61 -8.13 4.61
N TYR A 168 12.50 -6.87 4.21
CA TYR A 168 13.65 -5.99 3.99
C TYR A 168 14.06 -5.24 5.27
N ALA A 169 13.10 -4.63 5.95
CA ALA A 169 13.33 -3.92 7.20
C ALA A 169 12.10 -4.01 8.10
N SER A 170 12.28 -3.95 9.42
CA SER A 170 11.21 -4.16 10.40
C SER A 170 11.32 -3.21 11.59
N GLY A 171 10.31 -3.23 12.47
CA GLY A 171 10.28 -2.46 13.70
C GLY A 171 9.87 -1.01 13.49
N PHE A 172 9.11 -0.73 12.44
CA PHE A 172 8.43 0.54 12.19
C PHE A 172 7.03 0.55 12.80
N THR A 173 6.42 1.73 12.81
CA THR A 173 5.06 1.90 13.33
C THR A 173 4.23 2.66 12.32
N ASN A 174 3.12 2.05 11.85
CA ASN A 174 2.15 2.68 10.98
C ASN A 174 2.78 3.41 9.77
N VAL A 175 3.52 2.66 8.93
CA VAL A 175 4.16 3.21 7.73
C VAL A 175 3.11 3.59 6.71
N ILE A 176 3.23 4.77 6.12
CA ILE A 176 2.33 5.26 5.05
C ILE A 176 3.04 5.45 3.72
N ASP A 177 4.34 5.69 3.70
CA ASP A 177 5.10 5.79 2.44
C ASP A 177 6.56 5.39 2.63
N VAL A 178 7.21 5.07 1.51
CA VAL A 178 8.64 4.77 1.42
C VAL A 178 9.24 5.49 0.22
N ALA A 179 10.51 5.84 0.30
CA ALA A 179 11.24 6.46 -0.81
C ALA A 179 12.72 6.07 -0.76
N PHE A 180 13.42 6.24 -1.88
CA PHE A 180 14.87 6.09 -1.94
C PHE A 180 15.53 7.40 -2.32
N ASP A 181 16.69 7.70 -1.72
CA ASP A 181 17.57 8.75 -2.20
C ASP A 181 18.48 8.25 -3.35
N GLU A 182 19.26 9.17 -3.94
CA GLU A 182 20.17 8.85 -5.04
C GLU A 182 21.32 7.90 -4.64
N ASP A 183 21.61 7.83 -3.33
CA ASP A 183 22.61 6.90 -2.77
C ASP A 183 22.01 5.50 -2.48
N GLY A 184 20.72 5.30 -2.72
CA GLY A 184 19.99 4.06 -2.47
C GLY A 184 19.61 3.83 -1.01
N ASN A 185 19.63 4.86 -0.15
CA ASN A 185 19.13 4.73 1.21
C ASN A 185 17.60 4.80 1.20
N LEU A 186 16.98 3.88 1.95
CA LEU A 186 15.54 3.87 2.15
C LEU A 186 15.12 4.92 3.18
N TYR A 187 14.07 5.67 2.86
CA TYR A 187 13.33 6.52 3.79
C TYR A 187 11.96 5.93 4.04
N VAL A 188 11.55 5.88 5.29
CA VAL A 188 10.27 5.33 5.75
C VAL A 188 9.51 6.40 6.50
N LEU A 189 8.28 6.68 6.08
CA LEU A 189 7.41 7.67 6.70
C LEU A 189 6.38 6.97 7.58
N GLU A 190 6.45 7.23 8.89
CA GLU A 190 5.47 6.79 9.87
C GLU A 190 4.46 7.90 10.15
N ILE A 191 3.16 7.59 10.10
CA ILE A 191 2.10 8.56 10.42
C ILE A 191 1.90 8.71 11.93
N ALA A 192 2.20 7.66 12.70
CA ALA A 192 2.08 7.64 14.16
C ALA A 192 3.17 6.73 14.77
N THR A 193 4.15 7.30 15.46
CA THR A 193 5.27 6.56 16.06
C THR A 193 4.88 5.73 17.28
N ASN A 194 3.78 6.10 17.95
CA ASN A 194 3.29 5.48 19.19
C ASN A 194 2.01 4.66 19.00
N SER A 195 1.71 4.21 17.75
CA SER A 195 0.44 3.55 17.38
C SER A 195 -0.72 4.53 17.12
N LEU A 196 -1.52 4.24 16.12
CA LEU A 196 -2.78 4.97 15.84
C LEU A 196 -3.77 4.93 17.02
N LEU A 197 -3.68 3.93 17.91
CA LEU A 197 -4.52 3.85 19.11
C LEU A 197 -4.05 4.75 20.25
N SER A 198 -2.84 5.28 20.20
CA SER A 198 -2.29 6.12 21.29
C SER A 198 -2.95 7.49 21.39
N GLY A 199 -3.55 7.96 20.30
CA GLY A 199 -4.04 9.34 20.18
C GLY A 199 -2.93 10.39 20.02
N ASP A 200 -1.66 9.96 19.95
CA ASP A 200 -0.50 10.81 19.70
C ASP A 200 -0.33 10.98 18.17
N PRO A 201 -0.48 12.20 17.61
CA PRO A 201 -0.37 12.43 16.17
C PRO A 201 1.10 12.58 15.68
N THR A 202 2.09 12.29 16.54
CA THR A 202 3.50 12.43 16.18
C THR A 202 3.91 11.38 15.14
N GLY A 203 4.28 11.82 13.95
CA GLY A 203 4.90 11.00 12.91
C GLY A 203 6.42 11.07 12.93
N ALA A 204 7.07 10.28 12.08
CA ALA A 204 8.52 10.30 11.88
C ALA A 204 8.90 10.02 10.44
N LEU A 205 10.02 10.60 10.01
CA LEU A 205 10.76 10.20 8.84
C LEU A 205 12.01 9.46 9.30
N ILE A 206 12.19 8.23 8.84
CA ILE A 206 13.29 7.36 9.28
C ILE A 206 14.14 7.00 8.06
N ARG A 207 15.42 7.34 8.09
CA ARG A 207 16.40 6.89 7.10
C ARG A 207 16.98 5.55 7.51
N VAL A 208 16.96 4.60 6.61
CA VAL A 208 17.55 3.26 6.78
C VAL A 208 18.81 3.17 5.93
N THR A 209 19.95 2.95 6.57
CA THR A 209 21.25 2.81 5.92
C THR A 209 21.88 1.47 6.30
N SER A 210 23.00 1.11 5.71
CA SER A 210 23.79 -0.08 6.08
C SER A 210 24.26 -0.03 7.56
N SER A 211 24.33 1.17 8.16
CA SER A 211 24.71 1.36 9.58
C SER A 211 23.51 1.32 10.54
N GLY A 212 22.28 1.23 10.02
CA GLY A 212 21.05 1.16 10.83
C GLY A 212 20.01 2.22 10.50
N ARG A 213 19.03 2.36 11.39
CA ARG A 213 17.93 3.34 11.27
C ARG A 213 18.28 4.63 12.01
N HIS A 214 18.01 5.77 11.36
CA HIS A 214 18.21 7.09 11.90
C HIS A 214 16.97 7.95 11.63
N GLN A 215 16.38 8.52 12.70
CA GLN A 215 15.32 9.50 12.54
C GLN A 215 15.92 10.79 11.94
N VAL A 216 15.20 11.36 10.95
CA VAL A 216 15.62 12.58 10.22
C VAL A 216 14.94 13.81 10.81
#